data_77db24d4e206a663993d45a363d0fdbf
#
_entry.id   77db24d4e206a663993d45a363d0fdbf
#
_cell.length_a   1.000
_cell.length_b   1.000
_cell.length_c   1.000
_cell.angle_alpha   90.00
_cell.angle_beta   90.00
_cell.angle_gamma   90.00
#
_symmetry.space_group_name_H-M   'P 1'
#
loop_
_entity.id
_entity.type
_entity.pdbx_description
1 polymer ?
#
loop_
_entity_poly.entity_id
_entity_poly.type
_entity_poly.pdbx_seq_one_letter_code
_entity_poly.pdbx_strand_id
1 'polypeptide(L)'
;RRAVRRDLAVIRQVASITPQELQENSAFAQDVAGMELPEWKTGEPVAVLGGDLDHCITKMAEYYRSNGCGMYARYRAFIWRNHSIQPVAYPDQQRLADLKGYEIQRKLAIDNTLAFLQGLPANNCLLYGDRGTGKSSTVKAMLNEFYPQGLRVIEIPKESLMDFPALVDQIAAVPLKFIIFIDDLSFS
;
A
#
# COMPACT_ATOMS: atom_id res chain seq x y z
N ARG A 1 -9.67 -17.19 -7.76
CA ARG A 1 -10.17 -16.66 -9.07
C ARG A 1 -11.67 -16.87 -9.27
N ARG A 2 -12.25 -18.09 -9.09
CA ARG A 2 -13.70 -18.34 -9.31
C ARG A 2 -14.59 -17.47 -8.41
N ALA A 3 -14.30 -17.36 -7.11
CA ALA A 3 -15.08 -16.54 -6.19
C ALA A 3 -15.06 -15.05 -6.61
N VAL A 4 -13.87 -14.48 -6.83
CA VAL A 4 -13.72 -13.09 -7.27
C VAL A 4 -14.45 -12.80 -8.57
N ARG A 5 -14.43 -13.73 -9.54
CA ARG A 5 -15.18 -13.58 -10.81
C ARG A 5 -16.69 -13.50 -10.57
N ARG A 6 -17.21 -14.36 -9.68
CA ARG A 6 -18.63 -14.35 -9.32
C ARG A 6 -19.01 -13.05 -8.62
N ASP A 7 -18.20 -12.60 -7.66
CA ASP A 7 -18.45 -11.38 -6.91
C ASP A 7 -18.42 -10.14 -7.82
N LEU A 8 -17.44 -10.06 -8.73
CA LEU A 8 -17.38 -8.97 -9.73
C LEU A 8 -18.55 -9.00 -10.71
N ALA A 9 -19.03 -10.18 -11.09
CA ALA A 9 -20.22 -10.29 -11.94
C ALA A 9 -21.46 -9.74 -11.23
N VAL A 10 -21.65 -10.09 -9.95
CA VAL A 10 -22.74 -9.56 -9.13
C VAL A 10 -22.62 -8.04 -8.94
N ILE A 11 -21.43 -7.54 -8.63
CA ILE A 11 -21.20 -6.09 -8.47
C ILE A 11 -21.54 -5.34 -9.77
N ARG A 12 -21.13 -5.86 -10.93
CA ARG A 12 -21.49 -5.27 -12.23
C ARG A 12 -23.00 -5.25 -12.45
N GLN A 13 -23.66 -6.37 -12.18
CA GLN A 13 -25.10 -6.46 -12.33
C GLN A 13 -25.81 -5.44 -11.43
N VAL A 14 -25.41 -5.34 -10.16
CA VAL A 14 -25.97 -4.36 -9.23
C VAL A 14 -25.68 -2.93 -9.68
N ALA A 15 -24.47 -2.66 -10.16
CA ALA A 15 -24.06 -1.33 -10.61
C ALA A 15 -24.75 -0.89 -11.91
N SER A 16 -25.31 -1.83 -12.70
CA SER A 16 -26.06 -1.53 -13.91
C SER A 16 -27.56 -1.39 -13.71
N ILE A 17 -28.08 -1.69 -12.51
CA ILE A 17 -29.51 -1.59 -12.21
C ILE A 17 -29.91 -0.10 -12.24
N THR A 18 -30.97 0.19 -12.98
CA THR A 18 -31.56 1.52 -13.04
C THR A 18 -32.63 1.71 -11.96
N PRO A 19 -32.96 2.95 -11.56
CA PRO A 19 -34.08 3.22 -10.65
C PRO A 19 -35.40 2.63 -11.16
N GLN A 20 -35.62 2.66 -12.46
CA GLN A 20 -36.82 2.11 -13.11
C GLN A 20 -36.89 0.58 -12.97
N GLU A 21 -35.78 -0.13 -13.21
CA GLU A 21 -35.73 -1.57 -13.02
C GLU A 21 -35.92 -1.98 -11.55
N LEU A 22 -35.43 -1.18 -10.58
CA LEU A 22 -35.70 -1.42 -9.18
C LEU A 22 -37.16 -1.21 -8.83
N GLN A 23 -37.79 -0.18 -9.41
CA GLN A 23 -39.21 0.12 -9.20
C GLN A 23 -40.09 -1.04 -9.73
N GLU A 24 -39.82 -1.53 -10.93
CA GLU A 24 -40.57 -2.61 -11.57
C GLU A 24 -40.41 -3.96 -10.88
N ASN A 25 -39.20 -4.25 -10.35
CA ASN A 25 -38.87 -5.54 -9.76
C ASN A 25 -38.93 -5.56 -8.22
N SER A 26 -39.36 -4.47 -7.58
CA SER A 26 -39.49 -4.45 -6.13
C SER A 26 -40.75 -5.15 -5.63
N ALA A 27 -40.70 -5.71 -4.42
CA ALA A 27 -41.89 -6.24 -3.74
C ALA A 27 -42.99 -5.17 -3.52
N PHE A 28 -42.64 -3.89 -3.66
CA PHE A 28 -43.48 -2.71 -3.47
C PHE A 28 -43.74 -1.98 -4.80
N ALA A 29 -43.58 -2.67 -5.93
CA ALA A 29 -43.72 -2.06 -7.27
C ALA A 29 -45.04 -1.28 -7.45
N GLN A 30 -46.15 -1.82 -6.91
CA GLN A 30 -47.44 -1.14 -6.94
C GLN A 30 -47.53 0.11 -6.11
N ASP A 31 -46.86 0.14 -4.93
CA ASP A 31 -46.86 1.26 -4.00
C ASP A 31 -46.04 2.45 -4.48
N VAL A 32 -45.02 2.17 -5.28
CA VAL A 32 -44.09 3.18 -5.84
C VAL A 32 -44.35 3.49 -7.32
N ALA A 33 -45.39 2.86 -7.91
CA ALA A 33 -45.77 3.12 -9.29
C ALA A 33 -46.22 4.59 -9.46
N GLY A 34 -45.57 5.30 -10.35
CA GLY A 34 -45.85 6.72 -10.60
C GLY A 34 -45.12 7.70 -9.68
N MET A 35 -44.31 7.25 -8.74
CA MET A 35 -43.40 8.10 -7.99
C MET A 35 -42.19 8.51 -8.84
N GLU A 36 -41.85 9.79 -8.84
CA GLU A 36 -40.62 10.28 -9.41
C GLU A 36 -39.46 9.89 -8.49
N LEU A 37 -38.70 8.85 -8.86
CA LEU A 37 -37.52 8.45 -8.10
C LEU A 37 -36.35 9.37 -8.44
N PRO A 38 -35.51 9.74 -7.45
CA PRO A 38 -34.33 10.53 -7.71
C PRO A 38 -33.38 9.77 -8.62
N GLU A 39 -32.93 10.42 -9.69
CA GLU A 39 -31.85 9.89 -10.52
C GLU A 39 -30.58 9.79 -9.70
N TRP A 40 -30.00 8.60 -9.61
CA TRP A 40 -28.63 8.53 -9.12
C TRP A 40 -27.68 8.96 -10.21
N LYS A 41 -26.83 9.87 -9.85
CA LYS A 41 -25.74 10.25 -10.73
C LYS A 41 -24.84 9.01 -10.92
N THR A 42 -24.87 8.44 -12.09
CA THR A 42 -23.88 7.46 -12.51
C THR A 42 -22.52 8.17 -12.47
N GLY A 43 -21.70 7.81 -11.50
CA GLY A 43 -20.29 8.26 -11.48
C GLY A 43 -19.57 7.76 -12.74
N GLU A 44 -18.41 8.33 -13.03
CA GLU A 44 -17.58 7.79 -14.12
C GLU A 44 -17.35 6.29 -13.93
N PRO A 45 -17.50 5.49 -15.00
CA PRO A 45 -17.27 4.05 -14.90
C PRO A 45 -15.87 3.79 -14.34
N VAL A 46 -15.77 3.03 -13.28
CA VAL A 46 -14.47 2.61 -12.74
C VAL A 46 -13.79 1.78 -13.83
N ALA A 47 -12.76 2.31 -14.47
CA ALA A 47 -12.09 1.70 -15.61
C ALA A 47 -11.66 0.23 -15.36
N VAL A 48 -11.33 -0.10 -14.10
CA VAL A 48 -11.00 -1.47 -13.66
C VAL A 48 -12.20 -2.42 -13.75
N LEU A 49 -13.44 -1.93 -13.66
CA LEU A 49 -14.66 -2.74 -13.75
C LEU A 49 -15.21 -2.80 -15.19
N GLY A 50 -14.65 -2.04 -16.13
CA GLY A 50 -15.02 -2.08 -17.54
C GLY A 50 -14.42 -3.29 -18.29
N GLY A 51 -15.04 -3.72 -19.38
CA GLY A 51 -14.52 -4.77 -20.25
C GLY A 51 -14.67 -6.20 -19.72
N ASP A 52 -13.78 -7.11 -20.11
CA ASP A 52 -13.82 -8.52 -19.70
C ASP A 52 -13.47 -8.74 -18.22
N LEU A 53 -14.22 -9.63 -17.54
CA LEU A 53 -14.01 -9.93 -16.12
C LEU A 53 -12.64 -10.53 -15.81
N ASP A 54 -12.09 -11.34 -16.71
CA ASP A 54 -10.76 -11.94 -16.49
C ASP A 54 -9.66 -10.89 -16.60
N HIS A 55 -9.83 -9.90 -17.48
CA HIS A 55 -8.97 -8.72 -17.54
C HIS A 55 -9.05 -7.91 -16.26
N CYS A 56 -10.25 -7.65 -15.73
CA CYS A 56 -10.44 -6.95 -14.46
C CYS A 56 -9.75 -7.66 -13.30
N ILE A 57 -9.92 -8.98 -13.20
CA ILE A 57 -9.28 -9.79 -12.14
C ILE A 57 -7.74 -9.69 -12.23
N THR A 58 -7.21 -9.73 -13.47
CA THR A 58 -5.77 -9.61 -13.68
C THR A 58 -5.26 -8.24 -13.25
N LYS A 59 -5.91 -7.16 -13.66
CA LYS A 59 -5.57 -5.79 -13.28
C LYS A 59 -5.67 -5.55 -11.77
N MET A 60 -6.72 -6.06 -11.13
CA MET A 60 -6.86 -5.99 -9.68
C MET A 60 -5.75 -6.76 -8.96
N ALA A 61 -5.40 -7.95 -9.44
CA ALA A 61 -4.32 -8.74 -8.86
C ALA A 61 -2.95 -8.05 -9.01
N GLU A 62 -2.69 -7.42 -10.15
CA GLU A 62 -1.49 -6.59 -10.38
C GLU A 62 -1.45 -5.41 -9.42
N TYR A 63 -2.57 -4.69 -9.30
CA TYR A 63 -2.71 -3.55 -8.40
C TYR A 63 -2.43 -3.94 -6.95
N TYR A 64 -3.07 -4.98 -6.43
CA TYR A 64 -2.88 -5.41 -5.05
C TYR A 64 -1.47 -5.97 -4.80
N ARG A 65 -0.83 -6.57 -5.81
CA ARG A 65 0.56 -7.02 -5.70
C ARG A 65 1.54 -5.86 -5.55
N SER A 66 1.29 -4.75 -6.26
CA SER A 66 2.17 -3.58 -6.25
C SER A 66 1.86 -2.60 -5.12
N ASN A 67 0.59 -2.49 -4.73
CA ASN A 67 0.14 -1.47 -3.78
C ASN A 67 -0.25 -2.04 -2.41
N GLY A 68 -0.48 -3.37 -2.31
CA GLY A 68 -1.06 -3.99 -1.13
C GLY A 68 -2.55 -3.71 -1.00
N CYS A 69 -3.10 -3.92 0.19
CA CYS A 69 -4.49 -3.65 0.53
C CYS A 69 -4.61 -2.95 1.89
N GLY A 70 -5.81 -2.44 2.20
CA GLY A 70 -6.10 -1.79 3.48
C GLY A 70 -5.17 -0.61 3.76
N MET A 71 -4.55 -0.58 4.94
CA MET A 71 -3.66 0.50 5.33
C MET A 71 -2.38 0.54 4.48
N TYR A 72 -1.88 -0.59 4.00
CA TYR A 72 -0.67 -0.64 3.17
C TYR A 72 -0.85 -0.04 1.77
N ALA A 73 -2.10 0.00 1.25
CA ALA A 73 -2.41 0.69 0.00
C ALA A 73 -2.52 2.22 0.18
N ARG A 74 -2.87 2.67 1.39
CA ARG A 74 -3.08 4.10 1.70
C ARG A 74 -1.84 4.81 2.20
N TYR A 75 -1.00 4.09 2.95
CA TYR A 75 0.17 4.67 3.62
C TYR A 75 1.44 3.96 3.16
N ARG A 76 2.54 4.70 3.13
CA ARG A 76 3.85 4.20 2.74
C ARG A 76 4.81 4.00 3.91
N ALA A 77 4.62 4.77 4.99
CA ALA A 77 5.41 4.72 6.21
C ALA A 77 4.57 4.26 7.39
N PHE A 78 5.17 3.49 8.25
CA PHE A 78 4.57 2.92 9.45
C PHE A 78 5.52 3.02 10.63
N ILE A 79 4.95 2.93 11.82
CA ILE A 79 5.71 2.82 13.07
C ILE A 79 5.17 1.64 13.88
N TRP A 80 6.07 0.89 14.50
CA TRP A 80 5.69 -0.12 15.50
C TRP A 80 5.42 0.55 16.83
N ARG A 81 4.23 0.43 17.33
CA ARG A 81 3.81 1.00 18.61
C ARG A 81 2.68 0.18 19.22
N ASN A 82 2.75 -0.06 20.54
CA ASN A 82 1.75 -0.83 21.28
C ASN A 82 1.48 -2.20 20.63
N HIS A 83 2.54 -2.94 20.31
CA HIS A 83 2.52 -4.28 19.69
C HIS A 83 1.72 -4.33 18.37
N SER A 84 1.65 -3.23 17.63
CA SER A 84 0.95 -3.13 16.35
C SER A 84 1.63 -2.19 15.37
N ILE A 85 1.42 -2.46 14.07
CA ILE A 85 1.87 -1.58 12.99
C ILE A 85 0.85 -0.47 12.83
N GLN A 86 1.28 0.78 13.00
CA GLN A 86 0.44 1.97 12.88
C GLN A 86 0.89 2.83 11.70
N PRO A 87 -0.02 3.36 10.88
CA PRO A 87 0.34 4.20 9.75
C PRO A 87 0.83 5.58 10.19
N VAL A 88 1.82 6.11 9.46
CA VAL A 88 2.27 7.50 9.58
C VAL A 88 1.55 8.33 8.51
N ALA A 89 0.63 9.20 8.95
CA ALA A 89 -0.23 9.96 8.05
C ALA A 89 0.56 10.97 7.18
N TYR A 90 1.58 11.60 7.75
CA TYR A 90 2.38 12.65 7.12
C TYR A 90 3.87 12.27 7.17
N PRO A 91 4.32 11.33 6.35
CA PRO A 91 5.73 10.98 6.28
C PRO A 91 6.54 12.12 5.65
N ASP A 92 7.82 12.18 5.99
CA ASP A 92 8.76 13.13 5.41
C ASP A 92 8.77 13.04 3.88
N GLN A 93 8.79 14.19 3.21
CA GLN A 93 8.71 14.31 1.75
C GLN A 93 10.09 14.36 1.07
N GLN A 94 11.17 14.23 1.83
CA GLN A 94 12.55 14.31 1.34
C GLN A 94 12.79 13.30 0.21
N ARG A 95 13.47 13.74 -0.85
CA ARG A 95 13.83 12.91 -2.01
C ARG A 95 15.32 12.64 -2.05
N LEU A 96 15.70 11.61 -2.81
CA LEU A 96 17.13 11.30 -3.00
C LEU A 96 17.90 12.45 -3.65
N ALA A 97 17.27 13.23 -4.52
CA ALA A 97 17.85 14.41 -5.16
C ALA A 97 18.14 15.56 -4.19
N ASP A 98 17.44 15.60 -3.05
CA ASP A 98 17.62 16.67 -2.05
C ASP A 98 18.83 16.43 -1.15
N LEU A 99 19.35 15.19 -1.13
CA LEU A 99 20.46 14.80 -0.28
C LEU A 99 21.80 15.14 -0.93
N LYS A 100 22.65 15.83 -0.18
CA LYS A 100 24.00 16.22 -0.61
C LYS A 100 25.06 15.42 0.15
N GLY A 101 26.19 15.15 -0.51
CA GLY A 101 27.30 14.38 0.07
C GLY A 101 27.00 12.88 0.21
N TYR A 102 28.02 12.11 0.52
CA TYR A 102 27.96 10.64 0.73
C TYR A 102 27.34 9.85 -0.44
N GLU A 103 27.60 10.28 -1.69
CA GLU A 103 27.01 9.71 -2.90
C GLU A 103 27.34 8.21 -3.05
N ILE A 104 28.56 7.80 -2.74
CA ILE A 104 29.01 6.41 -2.82
C ILE A 104 28.25 5.55 -1.82
N GLN A 105 28.17 5.98 -0.56
CA GLN A 105 27.48 5.24 0.50
C GLN A 105 25.97 5.13 0.23
N ARG A 106 25.37 6.23 -0.23
CA ARG A 106 23.97 6.23 -0.66
C ARG A 106 23.73 5.29 -1.82
N LYS A 107 24.60 5.31 -2.82
CA LYS A 107 24.50 4.41 -3.97
C LYS A 107 24.48 2.95 -3.52
N LEU A 108 25.33 2.55 -2.59
CA LEU A 108 25.35 1.18 -2.06
C LEU A 108 24.01 0.81 -1.40
N ALA A 109 23.42 1.71 -0.60
CA ALA A 109 22.13 1.47 0.04
C ALA A 109 20.99 1.41 -1.00
N ILE A 110 21.03 2.27 -2.02
CA ILE A 110 20.07 2.27 -3.13
C ILE A 110 20.16 0.98 -3.93
N ASP A 111 21.36 0.58 -4.36
CA ASP A 111 21.58 -0.62 -5.16
C ASP A 111 21.11 -1.88 -4.41
N ASN A 112 21.39 -1.96 -3.11
CA ASN A 112 20.89 -3.04 -2.25
C ASN A 112 19.37 -3.05 -2.13
N THR A 113 18.74 -1.87 -2.02
CA THR A 113 17.28 -1.74 -1.97
C THR A 113 16.64 -2.12 -3.31
N LEU A 114 17.23 -1.75 -4.42
CA LEU A 114 16.77 -2.16 -5.76
C LEU A 114 16.87 -3.67 -5.96
N ALA A 115 17.97 -4.30 -5.53
CA ALA A 115 18.10 -5.75 -5.54
C ALA A 115 17.00 -6.42 -4.73
N PHE A 116 16.72 -5.92 -3.52
CA PHE A 116 15.61 -6.39 -2.67
C PHE A 116 14.24 -6.28 -3.35
N LEU A 117 13.95 -5.15 -3.99
CA LEU A 117 12.68 -4.93 -4.70
C LEU A 117 12.51 -5.89 -5.88
N GLN A 118 13.59 -6.22 -6.57
CA GLN A 118 13.63 -7.18 -7.68
C GLN A 118 13.58 -8.65 -7.23
N GLY A 119 13.61 -8.90 -5.91
CA GLY A 119 13.63 -10.26 -5.36
C GLY A 119 15.01 -10.94 -5.48
N LEU A 120 16.05 -10.18 -5.75
CA LEU A 120 17.44 -10.62 -5.73
C LEU A 120 17.97 -10.66 -4.29
N PRO A 121 19.07 -11.38 -4.02
CA PRO A 121 19.72 -11.35 -2.71
C PRO A 121 20.08 -9.91 -2.30
N ALA A 122 19.68 -9.55 -1.09
CA ALA A 122 19.96 -8.26 -0.50
C ALA A 122 20.38 -8.44 0.97
N ASN A 123 21.18 -7.51 1.47
CA ASN A 123 21.74 -7.58 2.81
C ASN A 123 21.07 -6.58 3.76
N ASN A 124 21.15 -6.87 5.06
CA ASN A 124 20.88 -5.85 6.06
C ASN A 124 21.95 -4.75 5.97
N CYS A 125 21.55 -3.48 6.17
CA CYS A 125 22.41 -2.33 6.06
C CYS A 125 22.56 -1.65 7.43
N LEU A 126 23.80 -1.36 7.83
CA LEU A 126 24.10 -0.50 8.95
C LEU A 126 24.59 0.85 8.41
N LEU A 127 23.81 1.91 8.65
CA LEU A 127 24.20 3.29 8.35
C LEU A 127 24.82 3.91 9.61
N TYR A 128 26.12 4.16 9.59
CA TYR A 128 26.85 4.73 10.70
C TYR A 128 27.50 6.08 10.34
N GLY A 129 27.83 6.88 11.31
CA GLY A 129 28.41 8.22 11.16
C GLY A 129 27.79 9.22 12.12
N ASP A 130 28.29 10.44 12.11
CA ASP A 130 27.88 11.51 13.01
C ASP A 130 26.40 11.87 12.88
N ARG A 131 25.86 12.51 13.92
CA ARG A 131 24.50 13.06 13.88
C ARG A 131 24.40 14.13 12.78
N GLY A 132 23.28 14.12 12.05
CA GLY A 132 23.04 15.11 10.97
C GLY A 132 23.63 14.73 9.61
N THR A 133 24.28 13.57 9.45
CA THR A 133 24.86 13.14 8.16
C THR A 133 23.82 12.56 7.17
N GLY A 134 22.54 12.63 7.50
CA GLY A 134 21.46 12.23 6.58
C GLY A 134 21.15 10.72 6.56
N LYS A 135 21.52 9.94 7.56
CA LYS A 135 21.24 8.49 7.62
C LYS A 135 19.74 8.19 7.54
N SER A 136 18.96 8.70 8.47
CA SER A 136 17.50 8.52 8.52
C SER A 136 16.83 9.18 7.30
N SER A 137 17.35 10.33 6.86
CA SER A 137 16.90 11.00 5.63
C SER A 137 17.08 10.14 4.38
N THR A 138 18.16 9.36 4.32
CA THR A 138 18.40 8.43 3.19
C THR A 138 17.32 7.34 3.14
N VAL A 139 16.95 6.75 4.28
CA VAL A 139 15.90 5.73 4.35
C VAL A 139 14.54 6.32 3.94
N LYS A 140 14.21 7.52 4.44
CA LYS A 140 12.97 8.22 4.09
C LYS A 140 12.92 8.61 2.61
N ALA A 141 14.03 9.06 2.05
CA ALA A 141 14.12 9.40 0.63
C ALA A 141 14.01 8.16 -0.27
N MET A 142 14.61 7.03 0.10
CA MET A 142 14.42 5.76 -0.60
C MET A 142 12.95 5.31 -0.58
N LEU A 143 12.25 5.46 0.55
CA LEU A 143 10.81 5.19 0.61
C LEU A 143 10.04 6.03 -0.40
N ASN A 144 10.31 7.34 -0.46
CA ASN A 144 9.61 8.25 -1.37
C ASN A 144 9.88 7.94 -2.85
N GLU A 145 11.06 7.43 -3.17
CA GLU A 145 11.44 7.03 -4.53
C GLU A 145 10.82 5.69 -4.94
N PHE A 146 10.84 4.71 -4.04
CA PHE A 146 10.54 3.32 -4.39
C PHE A 146 9.19 2.80 -3.91
N TYR A 147 8.38 3.60 -3.18
CA TYR A 147 7.06 3.15 -2.76
C TYR A 147 6.14 2.75 -3.94
N PRO A 148 6.21 3.38 -5.16
CA PRO A 148 5.41 2.92 -6.28
C PRO A 148 5.78 1.52 -6.77
N GLN A 149 6.99 1.05 -6.44
CA GLN A 149 7.48 -0.30 -6.73
C GLN A 149 7.13 -1.32 -5.62
N GLY A 150 6.29 -0.92 -4.66
CA GLY A 150 5.84 -1.79 -3.58
C GLY A 150 6.67 -1.68 -2.29
N LEU A 151 7.60 -0.73 -2.17
CA LEU A 151 8.36 -0.52 -0.95
C LEU A 151 7.49 0.12 0.15
N ARG A 152 7.65 -0.38 1.38
CA ARG A 152 7.12 0.21 2.61
C ARG A 152 8.23 0.25 3.66
N VAL A 153 8.15 1.21 4.56
CA VAL A 153 9.08 1.30 5.69
C VAL A 153 8.30 1.21 6.99
N ILE A 154 8.79 0.41 7.91
CA ILE A 154 8.29 0.32 9.28
C ILE A 154 9.42 0.73 10.21
N GLU A 155 9.23 1.81 10.94
CA GLU A 155 10.13 2.20 12.01
C GLU A 155 9.80 1.41 13.27
N ILE A 156 10.79 0.76 13.86
CA ILE A 156 10.68 0.11 15.15
C ILE A 156 11.58 0.83 16.15
N PRO A 157 11.03 1.36 17.26
CA PRO A 157 11.83 1.96 18.33
C PRO A 157 12.76 0.91 18.95
N LYS A 158 13.94 1.35 19.40
CA LYS A 158 14.95 0.50 20.03
C LYS A 158 14.39 -0.33 21.20
N GLU A 159 13.51 0.28 21.99
CA GLU A 159 12.87 -0.34 23.14
C GLU A 159 11.92 -1.48 22.77
N SER A 160 11.44 -1.49 21.52
CA SER A 160 10.51 -2.48 21.02
C SER A 160 11.18 -3.59 20.18
N LEU A 161 12.50 -3.68 20.18
CA LEU A 161 13.23 -4.70 19.40
C LEU A 161 12.88 -6.14 19.78
N MET A 162 12.45 -6.38 21.01
CA MET A 162 11.98 -7.70 21.45
C MET A 162 10.69 -8.13 20.71
N ASP A 163 9.93 -7.19 20.15
CA ASP A 163 8.73 -7.45 19.39
C ASP A 163 9.01 -7.75 17.91
N PHE A 164 10.27 -7.75 17.48
CA PHE A 164 10.64 -7.94 16.08
C PHE A 164 10.02 -9.19 15.44
N PRO A 165 9.98 -10.37 16.10
CA PRO A 165 9.30 -11.54 15.55
C PRO A 165 7.82 -11.29 15.30
N ALA A 166 7.11 -10.67 16.25
CA ALA A 166 5.69 -10.36 16.13
C ALA A 166 5.39 -9.35 14.99
N LEU A 167 6.29 -8.38 14.79
CA LEU A 167 6.22 -7.45 13.65
C LEU A 167 6.36 -8.22 12.34
N VAL A 168 7.35 -9.10 12.22
CA VAL A 168 7.58 -9.91 11.00
C VAL A 168 6.37 -10.78 10.69
N ASP A 169 5.78 -11.43 11.69
CA ASP A 169 4.59 -12.26 11.52
C ASP A 169 3.39 -11.46 10.96
N GLN A 170 3.23 -10.19 11.38
CA GLN A 170 2.14 -9.33 10.88
C GLN A 170 2.29 -8.96 9.41
N ILE A 171 3.51 -8.89 8.88
CA ILE A 171 3.75 -8.53 7.47
C ILE A 171 4.01 -9.73 6.56
N ALA A 172 4.21 -10.92 7.10
CA ALA A 172 4.62 -12.10 6.33
C ALA A 172 3.68 -12.45 5.16
N ALA A 173 2.37 -12.20 5.31
CA ALA A 173 1.37 -12.47 4.28
C ALA A 173 1.12 -11.28 3.32
N VAL A 174 1.75 -10.13 3.56
CA VAL A 174 1.54 -8.92 2.74
C VAL A 174 2.45 -8.97 1.51
N PRO A 175 1.90 -8.86 0.28
CA PRO A 175 2.69 -9.01 -0.96
C PRO A 175 3.50 -7.75 -1.31
N LEU A 176 4.05 -7.07 -0.31
CA LEU A 176 4.87 -5.88 -0.46
C LEU A 176 6.27 -6.12 0.09
N LYS A 177 7.18 -5.21 -0.19
CA LYS A 177 8.54 -5.24 0.33
C LYS A 177 8.68 -4.26 1.50
N PHE A 178 9.15 -4.74 2.64
CA PHE A 178 9.28 -3.95 3.84
C PHE A 178 10.75 -3.77 4.22
N ILE A 179 11.15 -2.52 4.44
CA ILE A 179 12.35 -2.19 5.18
C ILE A 179 11.94 -1.92 6.63
N ILE A 180 12.49 -2.69 7.56
CA ILE A 180 12.34 -2.41 8.98
C ILE A 180 13.50 -1.50 9.37
N PHE A 181 13.18 -0.30 9.79
CA PHE A 181 14.14 0.75 10.10
C PHE A 181 14.23 0.94 11.61
N ILE A 182 15.45 0.83 12.13
CA ILE A 182 15.76 1.06 13.54
C ILE A 182 16.62 2.31 13.60
N ASP A 183 16.07 3.40 14.13
CA ASP A 183 16.81 4.65 14.27
C ASP A 183 17.54 4.71 15.63
N ASP A 184 18.61 5.48 15.68
CA ASP A 184 19.40 5.74 16.91
C ASP A 184 19.86 4.48 17.67
N LEU A 185 20.39 3.47 16.97
CA LEU A 185 21.09 2.35 17.58
C LEU A 185 22.38 2.84 18.24
N SER A 186 22.30 3.18 19.51
CA SER A 186 23.50 3.39 20.35
C SER A 186 23.84 2.07 21.06
N PHE A 187 25.02 1.55 20.81
CA PHE A 187 25.60 0.45 21.56
C PHE A 187 26.33 1.07 22.77
N SER A 188 25.68 1.07 23.93
CA SER A 188 26.32 1.40 25.22
C SER A 188 26.82 0.15 25.89
#